data_594ec664e0a3f640ae1e0bfc1258c7d0
#
_entry.id   594ec664e0a3f640ae1e0bfc1258c7d0
#
_cell.length_a   1.000
_cell.length_b   1.000
_cell.length_c   1.000
_cell.angle_alpha   90.00
_cell.angle_beta   90.00
_cell.angle_gamma   90.00
#
_symmetry.space_group_name_H-M   'P 1'
#
loop_
_entity.id
_entity.type
_entity.pdbx_description
1 polymer ?
#
loop_
_entity_poly.entity_id
_entity_poly.type
_entity_poly.pdbx_seq_one_letter_code
_entity_poly.pdbx_strand_id
1 'polypeptide(L)'
;MVVSKKSSTFAANMRKVVLLTAFLLSYTAHLLAHTDFNERPKLVVGIVVDQMRWDYLSRYYDKFEEDGLRRLLDDGYSCDNCLINYLPTVTAIGHASAYTGATPAFHGICGNDFQIDGKPVYCCGDETVDPVGSDNRKKGCMSPRNMLATTIGDQIRLHTDFKSKVIGVSYKDRAAILPAGHSANGAYWLDTKNGQFITSTYYMTELPDWAKAYNKELRNNKELQKVGKDVGLYPLCGHITTDMAIAALKGERLGKGEATDMLCVSYSQTDVIGHEWGTRGERTDEAYLQLDKDIARLLKALDGQVGEGNYLLFLTADHGAAHNFKFMQDHKIAAGAWKWADELTPMLAQVLKEKLGTDMKVISGLMAYRIYLDRKYIAEQGLDEAKVRKTIVDFLRTAPHVQFAADFEQIQYAPIPDLIRQRALMGYHPRRSGDIIVVPEPGWYEFGKWSSPVGTTHGEWNPYDAHIPLLFYGWKVEHGSTSREVHITDIAPTITQMLHIQQPDACVGEAITEVVK
;
A
#
# COMPACT_ATOMS: atom_id res chain seq x y z
N MET A 1 -44.20 -70.62 -15.89
CA MET A 1 -43.74 -69.56 -16.80
C MET A 1 -44.29 -68.18 -16.46
N VAL A 2 -44.54 -67.89 -15.17
CA VAL A 2 -45.13 -66.55 -14.75
C VAL A 2 -44.20 -65.80 -13.80
N VAL A 3 -43.13 -66.41 -13.27
CA VAL A 3 -42.21 -65.71 -12.33
C VAL A 3 -41.15 -64.85 -13.01
N SER A 4 -40.84 -65.09 -14.29
CA SER A 4 -39.79 -64.37 -15.01
C SER A 4 -40.17 -62.93 -15.48
N LYS A 5 -41.44 -62.62 -15.71
CA LYS A 5 -41.92 -61.30 -16.17
C LYS A 5 -41.97 -60.23 -15.04
N LYS A 6 -42.24 -60.61 -13.78
CA LYS A 6 -42.32 -59.65 -12.66
C LYS A 6 -40.93 -59.13 -12.21
N SER A 7 -39.89 -59.93 -12.36
CA SER A 7 -38.52 -59.54 -11.99
C SER A 7 -37.93 -58.52 -12.97
N SER A 8 -38.24 -58.60 -14.26
CA SER A 8 -37.73 -57.67 -15.29
C SER A 8 -38.38 -56.28 -15.19
N THR A 9 -39.66 -56.25 -14.79
CA THR A 9 -40.41 -54.97 -14.63
C THR A 9 -39.96 -54.24 -13.37
N PHE A 10 -39.63 -54.93 -12.29
CA PHE A 10 -39.14 -54.34 -11.05
C PHE A 10 -37.73 -53.75 -11.25
N ALA A 11 -36.82 -54.46 -11.93
CA ALA A 11 -35.48 -54.00 -12.25
C ALA A 11 -35.51 -52.78 -13.21
N ALA A 12 -36.43 -52.74 -14.19
CA ALA A 12 -36.61 -51.59 -15.08
C ALA A 12 -37.16 -50.36 -14.36
N ASN A 13 -38.07 -50.53 -13.41
CA ASN A 13 -38.60 -49.44 -12.59
C ASN A 13 -37.55 -48.92 -11.60
N MET A 14 -36.77 -49.79 -10.97
CA MET A 14 -35.64 -49.36 -10.13
C MET A 14 -34.60 -48.54 -10.91
N ARG A 15 -34.25 -48.97 -12.12
CA ARG A 15 -33.33 -48.19 -12.99
C ARG A 15 -33.88 -46.82 -13.33
N LYS A 16 -35.19 -46.68 -13.61
CA LYS A 16 -35.83 -45.39 -13.84
C LYS A 16 -35.81 -44.48 -12.61
N VAL A 17 -36.05 -45.03 -11.42
CA VAL A 17 -35.99 -44.28 -10.16
C VAL A 17 -34.56 -43.81 -9.87
N VAL A 18 -33.55 -44.65 -10.06
CA VAL A 18 -32.13 -44.31 -9.86
C VAL A 18 -31.68 -43.24 -10.87
N LEU A 19 -32.10 -43.32 -12.13
CA LEU A 19 -31.82 -42.31 -13.16
C LEU A 19 -32.51 -40.99 -12.86
N LEU A 20 -33.75 -41.01 -12.37
CA LEU A 20 -34.51 -39.82 -12.00
C LEU A 20 -33.90 -39.12 -10.77
N THR A 21 -33.46 -39.88 -9.77
CA THR A 21 -32.77 -39.35 -8.58
C THR A 21 -31.39 -38.82 -8.92
N ALA A 22 -30.62 -39.49 -9.79
CA ALA A 22 -29.34 -38.98 -10.27
C ALA A 22 -29.49 -37.71 -11.09
N PHE A 23 -30.54 -37.59 -11.93
CA PHE A 23 -30.86 -36.40 -12.70
C PHE A 23 -31.33 -35.24 -11.80
N LEU A 24 -32.16 -35.52 -10.79
CA LEU A 24 -32.56 -34.53 -9.78
C LEU A 24 -31.39 -34.05 -8.94
N LEU A 25 -30.49 -34.95 -8.52
CA LEU A 25 -29.26 -34.60 -7.79
C LEU A 25 -28.29 -33.80 -8.66
N SER A 26 -28.16 -34.13 -9.94
CA SER A 26 -27.32 -33.35 -10.85
C SER A 26 -27.96 -31.97 -11.17
N TYR A 27 -29.28 -31.89 -11.25
CA TYR A 27 -30.01 -30.65 -11.48
C TYR A 27 -29.99 -29.72 -10.26
N THR A 28 -30.11 -30.28 -9.04
CA THR A 28 -29.91 -29.52 -7.80
C THR A 28 -28.47 -29.10 -7.60
N ALA A 29 -27.47 -29.92 -7.96
CA ALA A 29 -26.07 -29.56 -7.95
C ALA A 29 -25.76 -28.44 -8.98
N HIS A 30 -26.41 -28.45 -10.15
CA HIS A 30 -26.32 -27.36 -11.14
C HIS A 30 -26.99 -26.07 -10.67
N LEU A 31 -28.12 -26.16 -9.96
CA LEU A 31 -28.80 -25.01 -9.37
C LEU A 31 -28.01 -24.40 -8.19
N LEU A 32 -27.25 -25.20 -7.46
CA LEU A 32 -26.36 -24.75 -6.38
C LEU A 32 -25.02 -24.19 -6.91
N ALA A 33 -24.67 -24.51 -8.16
CA ALA A 33 -23.43 -24.02 -8.80
C ALA A 33 -23.62 -22.75 -9.65
N HIS A 34 -24.82 -22.15 -9.69
CA HIS A 34 -24.99 -20.82 -10.25
C HIS A 34 -24.41 -19.81 -9.25
N THR A 35 -23.17 -19.40 -9.49
CA THR A 35 -22.65 -18.15 -8.92
C THR A 35 -23.63 -17.04 -9.30
N ASP A 36 -24.35 -16.51 -8.32
CA ASP A 36 -25.16 -15.33 -8.58
C ASP A 36 -24.19 -14.15 -8.84
N PHE A 37 -23.98 -13.84 -10.11
CA PHE A 37 -23.14 -12.72 -10.53
C PHE A 37 -23.57 -11.37 -9.94
N ASN A 38 -24.76 -11.29 -9.37
CA ASN A 38 -25.28 -10.09 -8.71
C ASN A 38 -25.01 -10.08 -7.21
N GLU A 39 -24.63 -11.20 -6.61
CA GLU A 39 -24.30 -11.25 -5.19
C GLU A 39 -22.96 -10.56 -4.94
N ARG A 40 -22.96 -9.51 -4.12
CA ARG A 40 -21.81 -8.71 -3.76
C ARG A 40 -21.80 -8.40 -2.27
N PRO A 41 -20.62 -8.16 -1.68
CA PRO A 41 -20.54 -7.67 -0.32
C PRO A 41 -21.18 -6.27 -0.24
N LYS A 42 -21.68 -5.92 0.91
CA LYS A 42 -22.20 -4.57 1.17
C LYS A 42 -21.10 -3.54 1.26
N LEU A 43 -19.90 -3.97 1.66
CA LEU A 43 -18.76 -3.10 1.88
C LEU A 43 -17.46 -3.84 1.53
N VAL A 44 -16.53 -3.14 0.87
CA VAL A 44 -15.11 -3.54 0.78
C VAL A 44 -14.32 -2.72 1.79
N VAL A 45 -13.47 -3.37 2.57
CA VAL A 45 -12.59 -2.70 3.55
C VAL A 45 -11.15 -3.01 3.19
N GLY A 46 -10.36 -1.98 2.93
CA GLY A 46 -8.92 -2.12 2.75
C GLY A 46 -8.18 -1.54 3.96
N ILE A 47 -7.37 -2.36 4.61
CA ILE A 47 -6.50 -1.95 5.71
C ILE A 47 -5.06 -2.01 5.26
N VAL A 48 -4.33 -0.88 5.37
CA VAL A 48 -2.89 -0.83 5.16
C VAL A 48 -2.22 -0.48 6.49
N VAL A 49 -1.27 -1.29 6.91
CA VAL A 49 -0.43 -1.04 8.09
C VAL A 49 0.95 -0.61 7.60
N ASP A 50 1.22 0.70 7.71
CA ASP A 50 2.43 1.34 7.19
C ASP A 50 3.69 0.75 7.86
N GLN A 51 4.66 0.32 7.06
CA GLN A 51 5.92 -0.29 7.48
C GLN A 51 5.78 -1.65 8.21
N MET A 52 4.69 -2.39 7.97
CA MET A 52 4.51 -3.69 8.64
C MET A 52 5.28 -4.79 7.93
N ARG A 53 6.28 -5.32 8.61
CA ARG A 53 7.01 -6.53 8.18
C ARG A 53 6.10 -7.76 8.29
N TRP A 54 6.25 -8.70 7.35
CA TRP A 54 5.52 -9.96 7.39
C TRP A 54 5.76 -10.76 8.69
N ASP A 55 7.01 -10.79 9.18
CA ASP A 55 7.38 -11.55 10.38
C ASP A 55 6.74 -11.04 11.68
N TYR A 56 6.09 -9.87 11.67
CA TYR A 56 5.35 -9.36 12.83
C TYR A 56 4.07 -10.17 13.11
N LEU A 57 3.44 -10.75 12.09
CA LEU A 57 2.29 -11.62 12.28
C LEU A 57 2.63 -12.82 13.17
N SER A 58 3.73 -13.51 12.87
CA SER A 58 4.17 -14.65 13.68
C SER A 58 4.81 -14.24 15.01
N ARG A 59 5.54 -13.12 15.03
CA ARG A 59 6.20 -12.61 16.25
C ARG A 59 5.23 -12.27 17.37
N TYR A 60 4.09 -11.71 17.02
CA TYR A 60 3.10 -11.24 17.99
C TYR A 60 1.87 -12.12 18.10
N TYR A 61 1.78 -13.23 17.35
CA TYR A 61 0.59 -14.08 17.28
C TYR A 61 0.03 -14.45 18.66
N ASP A 62 0.88 -14.94 19.57
CA ASP A 62 0.46 -15.35 20.92
C ASP A 62 0.07 -14.19 21.84
N LYS A 63 0.34 -12.95 21.42
CA LYS A 63 0.04 -11.72 22.15
C LYS A 63 -1.17 -10.96 21.61
N PHE A 64 -1.62 -11.32 20.41
CA PHE A 64 -2.80 -10.72 19.79
C PHE A 64 -4.09 -11.19 20.50
N GLU A 65 -5.06 -10.27 20.55
CA GLU A 65 -6.41 -10.58 21.03
C GLU A 65 -7.17 -11.44 20.00
N GLU A 66 -8.09 -12.29 20.46
CA GLU A 66 -8.84 -13.20 19.59
C GLU A 66 -9.69 -12.46 18.54
N ASP A 67 -10.19 -11.26 18.88
CA ASP A 67 -11.06 -10.44 18.01
C ASP A 67 -10.31 -9.51 17.04
N GLY A 68 -8.98 -9.45 17.11
CA GLY A 68 -8.12 -8.55 16.36
C GLY A 68 -7.44 -9.19 15.14
N LEU A 69 -6.13 -8.98 15.03
CA LEU A 69 -5.31 -9.58 13.96
C LEU A 69 -5.38 -11.11 13.97
N ARG A 70 -5.50 -11.71 15.14
CA ARG A 70 -5.64 -13.15 15.27
C ARG A 70 -6.92 -13.67 14.58
N ARG A 71 -8.04 -12.97 14.70
CA ARG A 71 -9.28 -13.30 13.96
C ARG A 71 -9.05 -13.33 12.45
N LEU A 72 -8.29 -12.36 11.91
CA LEU A 72 -7.98 -12.34 10.48
C LEU A 72 -7.08 -13.50 10.05
N LEU A 73 -6.18 -13.96 10.93
CA LEU A 73 -5.29 -15.09 10.69
C LEU A 73 -6.00 -16.44 10.84
N ASP A 74 -6.84 -16.59 11.86
CA ASP A 74 -7.47 -17.88 12.22
C ASP A 74 -8.71 -18.18 11.36
N ASP A 75 -9.44 -17.15 10.90
CA ASP A 75 -10.69 -17.31 10.15
C ASP A 75 -10.57 -16.81 8.69
N GLY A 76 -9.51 -16.10 8.34
CA GLY A 76 -9.28 -15.54 7.00
C GLY A 76 -8.38 -16.40 6.12
N TYR A 77 -7.94 -15.82 5.01
CA TYR A 77 -7.00 -16.42 4.07
C TYR A 77 -5.67 -15.66 4.09
N SER A 78 -4.56 -16.36 4.37
CA SER A 78 -3.21 -15.78 4.44
C SER A 78 -2.41 -16.05 3.17
N CYS A 79 -1.83 -14.99 2.59
CA CYS A 79 -0.82 -15.11 1.54
C CYS A 79 0.56 -14.93 2.17
N ASP A 80 1.21 -16.05 2.53
CA ASP A 80 2.42 -16.05 3.34
C ASP A 80 3.69 -15.58 2.59
N ASN A 81 3.61 -15.40 1.28
CA ASN A 81 4.71 -14.95 0.43
C ASN A 81 4.26 -13.80 -0.48
N CYS A 82 3.75 -12.72 0.12
CA CYS A 82 3.39 -11.51 -0.61
C CYS A 82 4.58 -10.57 -0.70
N LEU A 83 4.97 -10.23 -1.93
CA LEU A 83 6.14 -9.41 -2.21
C LEU A 83 5.79 -8.11 -2.93
N ILE A 84 6.61 -7.08 -2.71
CA ILE A 84 6.63 -5.89 -3.55
C ILE A 84 7.55 -6.19 -4.75
N ASN A 85 7.01 -6.00 -5.95
CA ASN A 85 7.65 -6.35 -7.22
C ASN A 85 8.29 -5.17 -7.96
N TYR A 86 8.54 -4.05 -7.28
CA TYR A 86 9.15 -2.83 -7.84
C TYR A 86 10.13 -2.18 -6.86
N LEU A 87 10.79 -1.11 -7.31
CA LEU A 87 11.65 -0.18 -6.56
C LEU A 87 11.21 1.27 -6.82
N PRO A 88 11.34 2.16 -5.80
CA PRO A 88 11.65 1.93 -4.40
C PRO A 88 10.43 1.53 -3.57
N THR A 89 10.64 0.97 -2.38
CA THR A 89 9.58 0.56 -1.45
C THR A 89 9.28 1.67 -0.46
N VAL A 90 8.40 2.60 -0.86
CA VAL A 90 8.03 3.78 -0.05
C VAL A 90 6.51 3.98 0.01
N THR A 91 6.05 4.67 1.06
CA THR A 91 4.64 4.80 1.44
C THR A 91 3.69 5.11 0.27
N ALA A 92 3.95 6.20 -0.48
CA ALA A 92 3.04 6.60 -1.56
C ALA A 92 2.90 5.53 -2.65
N ILE A 93 4.01 4.86 -2.99
CA ILE A 93 4.01 3.81 -4.02
C ILE A 93 3.21 2.60 -3.54
N GLY A 94 3.48 2.11 -2.32
CA GLY A 94 2.79 0.94 -1.79
C GLY A 94 1.28 1.14 -1.69
N HIS A 95 0.85 2.28 -1.18
CA HIS A 95 -0.58 2.63 -1.13
C HIS A 95 -1.21 2.72 -2.53
N ALA A 96 -0.55 3.37 -3.49
CA ALA A 96 -1.04 3.41 -4.86
C ALA A 96 -1.11 2.00 -5.49
N SER A 97 -0.05 1.19 -5.35
CA SER A 97 0.03 -0.13 -5.97
C SER A 97 -1.01 -1.12 -5.45
N ALA A 98 -1.26 -1.14 -4.13
CA ALA A 98 -2.25 -2.03 -3.52
C ALA A 98 -3.67 -1.80 -4.08
N TYR A 99 -4.03 -0.54 -4.34
CA TYR A 99 -5.39 -0.19 -4.76
C TYR A 99 -5.56 -0.03 -6.26
N THR A 100 -4.48 0.16 -7.03
CA THR A 100 -4.53 0.23 -8.50
C THR A 100 -4.22 -1.10 -9.17
N GLY A 101 -3.56 -2.03 -8.47
CA GLY A 101 -3.00 -3.24 -9.09
C GLY A 101 -1.87 -2.93 -10.08
N ALA A 102 -1.34 -1.71 -10.04
CA ALA A 102 -0.31 -1.23 -10.96
C ALA A 102 1.00 -0.95 -10.21
N THR A 103 2.09 -0.78 -10.96
CA THR A 103 3.39 -0.37 -10.43
C THR A 103 3.68 1.10 -10.79
N PRO A 104 4.72 1.73 -10.21
CA PRO A 104 5.10 3.10 -10.54
C PRO A 104 5.24 3.38 -12.04
N ALA A 105 5.66 2.41 -12.83
CA ALA A 105 5.76 2.53 -14.28
C ALA A 105 4.42 2.92 -14.93
N PHE A 106 3.31 2.52 -14.34
CA PHE A 106 1.96 2.73 -14.88
C PHE A 106 1.16 3.76 -14.08
N HIS A 107 1.07 3.64 -12.74
CA HIS A 107 0.30 4.60 -11.94
C HIS A 107 1.03 5.93 -11.71
N GLY A 108 2.31 6.04 -12.07
CA GLY A 108 3.07 7.29 -12.11
C GLY A 108 3.41 7.92 -10.75
N ILE A 109 3.09 7.29 -9.63
CA ILE A 109 3.56 7.67 -8.29
C ILE A 109 4.93 7.02 -8.08
N CYS A 110 5.99 7.80 -8.17
CA CYS A 110 7.36 7.29 -8.21
C CYS A 110 8.14 7.47 -6.89
N GLY A 111 7.49 8.03 -5.89
CA GLY A 111 8.04 8.31 -4.56
C GLY A 111 7.05 9.10 -3.71
N ASN A 112 7.40 9.40 -2.47
CA ASN A 112 6.68 10.42 -1.70
C ASN A 112 6.92 11.80 -2.33
N ASP A 113 8.17 12.06 -2.70
CA ASP A 113 8.63 13.19 -3.48
C ASP A 113 9.34 12.66 -4.73
N PHE A 114 9.11 13.28 -5.88
CA PHE A 114 9.73 12.96 -7.17
C PHE A 114 9.70 14.20 -8.09
N GLN A 115 10.14 14.08 -9.34
CA GLN A 115 10.03 15.16 -10.30
C GLN A 115 9.04 14.80 -11.41
N ILE A 116 8.29 15.76 -11.90
CA ILE A 116 7.53 15.67 -13.15
C ILE A 116 8.14 16.67 -14.13
N ASP A 117 8.70 16.18 -15.23
CA ASP A 117 9.38 17.00 -16.23
C ASP A 117 10.42 17.96 -15.60
N GLY A 118 11.24 17.44 -14.70
CA GLY A 118 12.30 18.20 -14.00
C GLY A 118 11.82 19.12 -12.87
N LYS A 119 10.53 19.15 -12.55
CA LYS A 119 9.97 19.95 -11.45
C LYS A 119 9.69 19.08 -10.23
N PRO A 120 10.21 19.41 -9.06
CA PRO A 120 9.90 18.69 -7.82
C PRO A 120 8.40 18.73 -7.51
N VAL A 121 7.83 17.59 -7.16
CA VAL A 121 6.44 17.47 -6.74
C VAL A 121 6.34 16.52 -5.54
N TYR A 122 5.41 16.82 -4.64
CA TYR A 122 4.94 15.88 -3.64
C TYR A 122 3.82 15.02 -4.24
N CYS A 123 3.79 13.72 -3.94
CA CYS A 123 2.89 12.74 -4.60
C CYS A 123 1.41 13.13 -4.63
N CYS A 124 0.91 13.80 -3.60
CA CYS A 124 -0.46 14.31 -3.52
C CYS A 124 -0.57 15.84 -3.61
N GLY A 125 0.55 16.56 -3.80
CA GLY A 125 0.54 18.02 -3.88
C GLY A 125 -0.30 18.56 -5.04
N ASP A 126 -1.21 19.49 -4.75
CA ASP A 126 -2.10 20.11 -5.72
C ASP A 126 -2.43 21.56 -5.31
N GLU A 127 -1.76 22.52 -5.93
CA GLU A 127 -1.95 23.94 -5.64
C GLU A 127 -3.30 24.49 -6.15
N THR A 128 -4.06 23.70 -6.94
CA THR A 128 -5.36 24.10 -7.49
C THR A 128 -6.52 23.86 -6.53
N VAL A 129 -6.24 23.26 -5.36
CA VAL A 129 -7.23 23.00 -4.32
C VAL A 129 -6.87 23.69 -3.01
N ASP A 130 -7.87 23.92 -2.17
CA ASP A 130 -7.72 24.55 -0.87
C ASP A 130 -8.00 23.55 0.26
N PRO A 131 -7.41 23.77 1.46
CA PRO A 131 -7.74 22.97 2.64
C PRO A 131 -9.19 23.15 3.07
N VAL A 132 -9.80 22.08 3.57
CA VAL A 132 -11.13 22.07 4.18
C VAL A 132 -11.02 21.52 5.61
N GLY A 133 -11.41 22.33 6.59
CA GLY A 133 -11.25 22.03 8.01
C GLY A 133 -9.95 22.55 8.64
N SER A 134 -9.12 23.27 7.87
CA SER A 134 -7.88 23.91 8.32
C SER A 134 -7.54 25.10 7.41
N ASP A 135 -6.68 25.98 7.90
CA ASP A 135 -6.02 27.06 7.12
C ASP A 135 -4.61 26.65 6.62
N ASN A 136 -4.18 25.45 6.95
CA ASN A 136 -2.84 24.94 6.69
C ASN A 136 -2.70 24.46 5.21
N ARG A 137 -2.40 25.40 4.30
CA ARG A 137 -2.22 25.08 2.87
C ARG A 137 -1.18 23.99 2.62
N LYS A 138 -0.08 23.96 3.39
CA LYS A 138 0.97 22.94 3.24
C LYS A 138 0.46 21.51 3.49
N LYS A 139 -0.56 21.37 4.33
CA LYS A 139 -1.17 20.06 4.67
C LYS A 139 -2.47 19.80 3.94
N GLY A 140 -3.16 20.84 3.45
CA GLY A 140 -4.50 20.70 2.90
C GLY A 140 -4.60 20.84 1.38
N CYS A 141 -3.59 21.40 0.68
CA CYS A 141 -3.59 21.49 -0.78
C CYS A 141 -3.17 20.15 -1.39
N MET A 142 -4.03 19.13 -1.27
CA MET A 142 -3.74 17.75 -1.63
C MET A 142 -4.87 17.12 -2.44
N SER A 143 -4.50 16.31 -3.43
CA SER A 143 -5.45 15.54 -4.26
C SER A 143 -4.77 14.29 -4.86
N PRO A 144 -5.53 13.35 -5.48
CA PRO A 144 -4.95 12.21 -6.18
C PRO A 144 -4.47 12.52 -7.61
N ARG A 145 -4.51 13.77 -8.09
CA ARG A 145 -4.28 14.11 -9.51
C ARG A 145 -2.95 13.68 -10.09
N ASN A 146 -1.92 13.50 -9.26
CA ASN A 146 -0.63 12.99 -9.74
C ASN A 146 -0.64 11.48 -10.03
N MET A 147 -1.61 10.74 -9.53
CA MET A 147 -1.81 9.32 -9.87
C MET A 147 -2.46 9.21 -11.25
N LEU A 148 -1.91 8.33 -12.10
CA LEU A 148 -2.35 8.17 -13.50
C LEU A 148 -3.31 6.98 -13.69
N ALA A 149 -3.56 6.22 -12.65
CA ALA A 149 -4.38 5.01 -12.69
C ALA A 149 -5.63 5.15 -11.84
N THR A 150 -6.71 4.49 -12.24
CA THR A 150 -7.89 4.30 -11.39
C THR A 150 -7.62 3.28 -10.28
N THR A 151 -8.42 3.32 -9.22
CA THR A 151 -8.35 2.40 -8.07
C THR A 151 -9.50 1.41 -8.04
N ILE A 152 -9.47 0.43 -7.13
CA ILE A 152 -10.62 -0.44 -6.80
C ILE A 152 -11.85 0.44 -6.53
N GLY A 153 -11.69 1.49 -5.72
CA GLY A 153 -12.78 2.42 -5.36
C GLY A 153 -13.36 3.13 -6.59
N ASP A 154 -12.51 3.57 -7.52
CA ASP A 154 -12.96 4.18 -8.78
C ASP A 154 -13.77 3.18 -9.61
N GLN A 155 -13.34 1.92 -9.71
CA GLN A 155 -14.04 0.88 -10.45
C GLN A 155 -15.39 0.50 -9.81
N ILE A 156 -15.45 0.43 -8.48
CA ILE A 156 -16.72 0.24 -7.75
C ILE A 156 -17.69 1.37 -8.08
N ARG A 157 -17.23 2.62 -8.07
CA ARG A 157 -18.08 3.78 -8.40
C ARG A 157 -18.53 3.79 -9.86
N LEU A 158 -17.62 3.52 -10.78
CA LEU A 158 -17.95 3.40 -12.21
C LEU A 158 -18.99 2.29 -12.46
N HIS A 159 -18.81 1.13 -11.85
CA HIS A 159 -19.72 0.00 -12.01
C HIS A 159 -21.13 0.30 -11.47
N THR A 160 -21.27 1.13 -10.45
CA THR A 160 -22.54 1.43 -9.78
C THR A 160 -23.15 2.75 -10.20
N ASP A 161 -22.71 3.35 -11.33
CA ASP A 161 -23.12 4.69 -11.76
C ASP A 161 -22.99 5.73 -10.63
N PHE A 162 -21.88 5.68 -9.90
CA PHE A 162 -21.54 6.56 -8.77
C PHE A 162 -22.50 6.50 -7.57
N LYS A 163 -23.29 5.43 -7.43
CA LYS A 163 -24.14 5.21 -6.25
C LYS A 163 -23.35 4.75 -5.03
N SER A 164 -22.23 4.05 -5.23
CA SER A 164 -21.32 3.63 -4.17
C SER A 164 -20.63 4.81 -3.53
N LYS A 165 -20.28 4.65 -2.24
CA LYS A 165 -19.46 5.58 -1.49
C LYS A 165 -18.06 4.99 -1.29
N VAL A 166 -17.03 5.82 -1.46
CA VAL A 166 -15.65 5.49 -1.21
C VAL A 166 -15.06 6.53 -0.27
N ILE A 167 -14.51 6.08 0.86
CA ILE A 167 -13.94 6.94 1.90
C ILE A 167 -12.54 6.45 2.27
N GLY A 168 -11.57 7.37 2.31
CA GLY A 168 -10.22 7.12 2.79
C GLY A 168 -9.95 7.81 4.12
N VAL A 169 -9.28 7.13 5.05
CA VAL A 169 -8.92 7.67 6.37
C VAL A 169 -7.49 7.27 6.73
N SER A 170 -6.67 8.23 7.10
CA SER A 170 -5.33 7.98 7.63
C SER A 170 -4.77 9.19 8.40
N TYR A 171 -3.68 8.98 9.11
CA TYR A 171 -2.84 10.06 9.64
C TYR A 171 -2.12 10.82 8.52
N LYS A 172 -1.50 10.10 7.56
CA LYS A 172 -0.79 10.67 6.41
C LYS A 172 -1.79 10.98 5.27
N ASP A 173 -1.67 12.15 4.64
CA ASP A 173 -2.47 12.56 3.48
C ASP A 173 -2.45 11.52 2.35
N ARG A 174 -1.26 11.14 1.87
CA ARG A 174 -1.07 10.18 0.78
C ARG A 174 -1.66 8.81 1.06
N ALA A 175 -1.66 8.40 2.33
CA ALA A 175 -2.20 7.12 2.77
C ALA A 175 -3.74 7.10 2.88
N ALA A 176 -4.39 8.27 2.94
CA ALA A 176 -5.84 8.41 2.81
C ALA A 176 -6.27 8.61 1.34
N ILE A 177 -5.51 9.44 0.60
CA ILE A 177 -5.86 9.94 -0.73
C ILE A 177 -5.66 8.88 -1.82
N LEU A 178 -4.47 8.27 -1.89
CA LEU A 178 -4.13 7.33 -2.96
C LEU A 178 -5.00 6.05 -2.94
N PRO A 179 -5.30 5.44 -1.78
CA PRO A 179 -6.26 4.35 -1.70
C PRO A 179 -7.68 4.71 -2.12
N ALA A 180 -8.15 5.90 -1.73
CA ALA A 180 -9.48 6.36 -2.05
C ALA A 180 -9.69 6.60 -3.56
N GLY A 181 -8.64 7.03 -4.26
CA GLY A 181 -8.69 7.23 -5.71
C GLY A 181 -9.27 8.57 -6.14
N HIS A 182 -9.55 8.67 -7.45
CA HIS A 182 -9.97 9.91 -8.09
C HIS A 182 -11.42 10.29 -7.80
N SER A 183 -12.30 9.32 -7.75
CA SER A 183 -13.74 9.53 -7.67
C SER A 183 -14.31 9.39 -6.26
N ALA A 184 -13.47 9.30 -5.24
CA ALA A 184 -13.88 9.11 -3.85
C ALA A 184 -14.84 10.22 -3.37
N ASN A 185 -15.75 9.87 -2.45
CA ASN A 185 -16.63 10.82 -1.77
C ASN A 185 -15.88 11.67 -0.75
N GLY A 186 -14.76 11.13 -0.21
CA GLY A 186 -13.89 11.86 0.70
C GLY A 186 -12.63 11.08 1.06
N ALA A 187 -11.56 11.83 1.30
CA ALA A 187 -10.37 11.33 1.97
C ALA A 187 -10.06 12.29 3.13
N TYR A 188 -9.74 11.72 4.29
CA TYR A 188 -9.53 12.49 5.52
C TYR A 188 -8.18 12.13 6.12
N TRP A 189 -7.38 13.16 6.43
CA TRP A 189 -6.06 13.00 7.03
C TRP A 189 -5.83 14.00 8.15
N LEU A 190 -4.87 13.71 9.06
CA LEU A 190 -4.66 14.53 10.24
C LEU A 190 -3.76 15.74 9.94
N ASP A 191 -4.26 16.95 10.22
CA ASP A 191 -3.42 18.14 10.35
C ASP A 191 -2.89 18.21 11.78
N THR A 192 -1.63 17.83 11.95
CA THR A 192 -0.97 17.78 13.27
C THR A 192 -0.78 19.17 13.91
N LYS A 193 -0.93 20.26 13.15
CA LYS A 193 -0.83 21.63 13.67
C LYS A 193 -2.03 21.97 14.55
N ASN A 194 -3.22 21.51 14.16
CA ASN A 194 -4.47 21.77 14.87
C ASN A 194 -5.10 20.53 15.51
N GLY A 195 -4.52 19.34 15.31
CA GLY A 195 -5.00 18.08 15.88
C GLY A 195 -6.37 17.64 15.34
N GLN A 196 -6.69 17.96 14.08
CA GLN A 196 -7.98 17.68 13.45
C GLN A 196 -7.81 16.93 12.14
N PHE A 197 -8.79 16.08 11.81
CA PHE A 197 -8.89 15.51 10.47
C PHE A 197 -9.43 16.56 9.50
N ILE A 198 -8.75 16.70 8.38
CA ILE A 198 -9.02 17.65 7.31
C ILE A 198 -9.19 16.92 5.98
N THR A 199 -9.64 17.66 4.99
CA THR A 199 -9.69 17.24 3.58
C THR A 199 -9.34 18.42 2.68
N SER A 200 -9.59 18.33 1.39
CA SER A 200 -9.40 19.42 0.44
C SER A 200 -10.65 19.69 -0.40
N THR A 201 -10.64 20.84 -1.07
CA THR A 201 -11.72 21.19 -2.02
C THR A 201 -11.79 20.29 -3.25
N TYR A 202 -10.84 19.35 -3.41
CA TYR A 202 -10.95 18.27 -4.39
C TYR A 202 -12.18 17.39 -4.12
N TYR A 203 -12.46 17.09 -2.85
CA TYR A 203 -13.54 16.20 -2.43
C TYR A 203 -14.80 16.96 -2.05
N MET A 204 -14.69 18.05 -1.31
CA MET A 204 -15.83 18.78 -0.77
C MET A 204 -15.44 20.20 -0.37
N THR A 205 -16.44 21.08 -0.28
CA THR A 205 -16.24 22.49 0.14
C THR A 205 -16.36 22.70 1.65
N GLU A 206 -16.93 21.74 2.37
CA GLU A 206 -17.15 21.78 3.81
C GLU A 206 -17.12 20.37 4.40
N LEU A 207 -16.53 20.21 5.59
CA LEU A 207 -16.56 18.92 6.30
C LEU A 207 -18.01 18.52 6.63
N PRO A 208 -18.38 17.24 6.50
CA PRO A 208 -19.70 16.77 6.90
C PRO A 208 -19.86 16.85 8.43
N ASP A 209 -21.11 16.92 8.89
CA ASP A 209 -21.42 17.13 10.32
C ASP A 209 -20.82 16.06 11.23
N TRP A 210 -20.77 14.81 10.79
CA TRP A 210 -20.14 13.73 11.55
C TRP A 210 -18.64 13.95 11.74
N ALA A 211 -17.92 14.47 10.73
CA ALA A 211 -16.50 14.78 10.81
C ALA A 211 -16.23 16.00 11.71
N LYS A 212 -17.08 17.04 11.60
CA LYS A 212 -17.04 18.19 12.50
C LYS A 212 -17.27 17.78 13.96
N ALA A 213 -18.23 16.88 14.20
CA ALA A 213 -18.52 16.34 15.53
C ALA A 213 -17.30 15.59 16.08
N TYR A 214 -16.70 14.68 15.30
CA TYR A 214 -15.51 13.97 15.72
C TYR A 214 -14.31 14.91 15.96
N ASN A 215 -14.06 15.87 15.11
CA ASN A 215 -13.04 16.88 15.32
C ASN A 215 -13.26 17.71 16.60
N LYS A 216 -14.52 17.94 16.99
CA LYS A 216 -14.84 18.58 18.28
C LYS A 216 -14.45 17.70 19.48
N GLU A 217 -14.64 16.39 19.37
CA GLU A 217 -14.19 15.42 20.39
C GLU A 217 -12.67 15.39 20.47
N LEU A 218 -11.96 15.32 19.33
CA LEU A 218 -10.50 15.35 19.28
C LEU A 218 -9.90 16.58 19.95
N ARG A 219 -10.47 17.76 19.75
CA ARG A 219 -9.99 18.99 20.42
C ARG A 219 -10.04 18.89 21.95
N ASN A 220 -10.93 18.08 22.51
CA ASN A 220 -11.07 17.86 23.95
C ASN A 220 -10.26 16.65 24.44
N ASN A 221 -9.60 15.91 23.55
CA ASN A 221 -8.77 14.76 23.93
C ASN A 221 -7.50 15.23 24.62
N LYS A 222 -7.39 14.96 25.92
CA LYS A 222 -6.27 15.41 26.76
C LYS A 222 -4.94 14.74 26.38
N GLU A 223 -4.95 13.50 25.92
CA GLU A 223 -3.75 12.81 25.49
C GLU A 223 -3.22 13.40 24.19
N LEU A 224 -4.11 13.66 23.23
CA LEU A 224 -3.74 14.34 21.97
C LEU A 224 -3.19 15.75 22.25
N GLN A 225 -3.81 16.51 23.16
CA GLN A 225 -3.31 17.82 23.56
C GLN A 225 -1.91 17.75 24.19
N LYS A 226 -1.62 16.68 24.96
CA LYS A 226 -0.30 16.47 25.59
C LYS A 226 0.80 16.14 24.58
N VAL A 227 0.51 15.26 23.61
CA VAL A 227 1.50 14.83 22.61
C VAL A 227 1.57 15.78 21.42
N GLY A 228 0.48 16.49 21.11
CA GLY A 228 0.42 17.51 20.07
C GLY A 228 0.83 17.00 18.70
N LYS A 229 1.74 17.72 18.03
CA LYS A 229 2.22 17.40 16.69
C LYS A 229 2.97 16.05 16.58
N ASP A 230 3.44 15.55 17.71
CA ASP A 230 4.25 14.32 17.78
C ASP A 230 3.36 13.06 17.94
N VAL A 231 2.05 13.19 17.76
CA VAL A 231 1.06 12.09 17.93
C VAL A 231 1.40 10.85 17.08
N GLY A 232 2.05 11.01 15.94
CA GLY A 232 2.53 9.89 15.12
C GLY A 232 3.52 8.96 15.82
N LEU A 233 4.23 9.45 16.85
CA LEU A 233 5.17 8.67 17.65
C LEU A 233 4.48 7.83 18.76
N TYR A 234 3.16 7.84 18.81
CA TYR A 234 2.39 7.18 19.85
C TYR A 234 1.29 6.28 19.26
N PRO A 235 0.96 5.16 19.92
CA PRO A 235 -0.17 4.31 19.53
C PRO A 235 -1.51 5.07 19.46
N LEU A 236 -1.65 6.16 20.19
CA LEU A 236 -2.80 7.07 20.14
C LEU A 236 -3.17 7.49 18.71
N CYS A 237 -2.18 7.64 17.83
CA CYS A 237 -2.43 7.99 16.42
C CYS A 237 -3.26 6.91 15.70
N GLY A 238 -2.99 5.63 15.95
CA GLY A 238 -3.81 4.52 15.45
C GLY A 238 -5.21 4.54 16.03
N HIS A 239 -5.31 4.79 17.34
CA HIS A 239 -6.59 4.87 18.03
C HIS A 239 -7.52 5.95 17.44
N ILE A 240 -7.03 7.17 17.26
CA ILE A 240 -7.84 8.26 16.67
C ILE A 240 -8.12 8.02 15.18
N THR A 241 -7.25 7.31 14.46
CA THR A 241 -7.51 6.90 13.07
C THR A 241 -8.67 5.90 13.01
N THR A 242 -8.70 4.93 13.91
CA THR A 242 -9.80 3.96 14.05
C THR A 242 -11.11 4.67 14.39
N ASP A 243 -11.10 5.61 15.34
CA ASP A 243 -12.29 6.37 15.71
C ASP A 243 -12.82 7.19 14.54
N MET A 244 -11.94 7.82 13.76
CA MET A 244 -12.33 8.54 12.54
C MET A 244 -12.91 7.60 11.48
N ALA A 245 -12.33 6.41 11.29
CA ALA A 245 -12.85 5.39 10.38
C ALA A 245 -14.25 4.90 10.80
N ILE A 246 -14.47 4.67 12.11
CA ILE A 246 -15.77 4.30 12.67
C ILE A 246 -16.78 5.46 12.55
N ALA A 247 -16.33 6.70 12.74
CA ALA A 247 -17.19 7.88 12.53
C ALA A 247 -17.61 8.01 11.07
N ALA A 248 -16.70 7.78 10.11
CA ALA A 248 -17.00 7.75 8.69
C ALA A 248 -17.92 6.59 8.31
N LEU A 249 -17.67 5.38 8.81
CA LEU A 249 -18.51 4.21 8.61
C LEU A 249 -19.99 4.50 8.99
N LYS A 250 -20.19 5.10 10.15
CA LYS A 250 -21.52 5.44 10.68
C LYS A 250 -22.12 6.67 9.99
N GLY A 251 -21.35 7.74 9.88
CA GLY A 251 -21.80 9.03 9.34
C GLY A 251 -22.20 8.96 7.87
N GLU A 252 -21.42 8.23 7.06
CA GLU A 252 -21.72 7.96 5.67
C GLU A 252 -22.69 6.79 5.47
N ARG A 253 -23.02 6.04 6.52
CA ARG A 253 -23.86 4.84 6.48
C ARG A 253 -23.32 3.78 5.51
N LEU A 254 -21.98 3.60 5.50
CA LEU A 254 -21.32 2.66 4.58
C LEU A 254 -21.87 1.23 4.77
N GLY A 255 -22.11 0.54 3.65
CA GLY A 255 -22.66 -0.81 3.62
C GLY A 255 -24.16 -0.89 3.94
N LYS A 256 -24.88 0.24 4.04
CA LYS A 256 -26.35 0.27 4.27
C LYS A 256 -27.16 0.52 3.00
N GLY A 257 -26.50 0.85 1.89
CA GLY A 257 -27.13 1.04 0.58
C GLY A 257 -27.35 -0.27 -0.17
N GLU A 258 -27.83 -0.14 -1.42
CA GLU A 258 -27.95 -1.26 -2.36
C GLU A 258 -26.62 -1.57 -3.04
N ALA A 259 -25.81 -0.55 -3.28
CA ALA A 259 -24.49 -0.66 -3.92
C ALA A 259 -23.41 -1.01 -2.90
N THR A 260 -22.37 -1.72 -3.35
CA THR A 260 -21.15 -2.00 -2.55
C THR A 260 -20.39 -0.70 -2.31
N ASP A 261 -20.17 -0.34 -1.05
CA ASP A 261 -19.33 0.80 -0.67
C ASP A 261 -17.88 0.36 -0.41
N MET A 262 -16.95 1.33 -0.22
CA MET A 262 -15.57 1.04 0.14
C MET A 262 -15.06 1.96 1.24
N LEU A 263 -14.35 1.37 2.22
CA LEU A 263 -13.64 2.06 3.29
C LEU A 263 -12.16 1.69 3.23
N CYS A 264 -11.30 2.70 3.05
CA CYS A 264 -9.84 2.56 3.04
C CYS A 264 -9.29 3.15 4.34
N VAL A 265 -8.63 2.33 5.15
CA VAL A 265 -8.02 2.75 6.43
C VAL A 265 -6.53 2.46 6.39
N SER A 266 -5.69 3.46 6.69
CA SER A 266 -4.25 3.24 6.80
C SER A 266 -3.74 3.68 8.16
N TYR A 267 -3.03 2.77 8.82
CA TYR A 267 -2.38 2.97 10.12
C TYR A 267 -0.94 3.40 9.91
N SER A 268 -0.71 4.72 9.94
CA SER A 268 0.59 5.30 9.60
C SER A 268 1.55 5.45 10.80
N GLN A 269 1.08 5.30 12.04
CA GLN A 269 1.92 5.45 13.25
C GLN A 269 2.98 4.37 13.36
N THR A 270 2.74 3.18 12.84
CA THR A 270 3.68 2.06 12.84
C THR A 270 4.98 2.39 12.14
N ASP A 271 4.90 3.11 11.00
CA ASP A 271 6.06 3.64 10.28
C ASP A 271 6.80 4.73 11.06
N VAL A 272 6.06 5.71 11.61
CA VAL A 272 6.66 6.81 12.38
C VAL A 272 7.38 6.27 13.63
N ILE A 273 6.77 5.29 14.32
CA ILE A 273 7.37 4.61 15.47
C ILE A 273 8.58 3.78 15.03
N GLY A 274 8.50 3.08 13.90
CA GLY A 274 9.61 2.31 13.34
C GLY A 274 10.81 3.20 12.98
N HIS A 275 10.57 4.33 12.32
CA HIS A 275 11.61 5.31 12.03
C HIS A 275 12.31 5.85 13.29
N GLU A 276 11.58 6.01 14.38
CA GLU A 276 12.14 6.52 15.63
C GLU A 276 12.76 5.42 16.51
N TRP A 277 12.11 4.25 16.62
CA TRP A 277 12.46 3.23 17.63
C TRP A 277 12.96 1.91 17.03
N GLY A 278 12.92 1.75 15.71
CA GLY A 278 13.34 0.54 15.00
C GLY A 278 12.28 -0.56 14.99
N THR A 279 12.72 -1.75 14.56
CA THR A 279 11.84 -2.91 14.35
C THR A 279 11.71 -3.81 15.58
N ARG A 280 12.32 -3.44 16.70
CA ARG A 280 12.38 -4.23 17.94
C ARG A 280 12.40 -3.32 19.16
N GLY A 281 11.82 -3.83 20.25
CA GLY A 281 11.81 -3.16 21.54
C GLY A 281 10.41 -2.76 21.98
N GLU A 282 10.31 -2.29 23.21
CA GLU A 282 9.06 -2.03 23.91
C GLU A 282 8.10 -1.11 23.12
N ARG A 283 8.63 -0.05 22.49
CA ARG A 283 7.81 0.89 21.72
C ARG A 283 7.17 0.28 20.49
N THR A 284 7.92 -0.58 19.79
CA THR A 284 7.42 -1.31 18.64
C THR A 284 6.40 -2.36 19.07
N ASP A 285 6.69 -3.10 20.15
CA ASP A 285 5.76 -4.08 20.72
C ASP A 285 4.43 -3.40 21.15
N GLU A 286 4.51 -2.28 21.87
CA GLU A 286 3.35 -1.48 22.27
C GLU A 286 2.51 -1.01 21.06
N ALA A 287 3.18 -0.55 19.99
CA ALA A 287 2.50 -0.08 18.79
C ALA A 287 1.68 -1.18 18.11
N TYR A 288 2.23 -2.38 17.97
CA TYR A 288 1.53 -3.50 17.31
C TYR A 288 0.46 -4.14 18.19
N LEU A 289 0.66 -4.20 19.51
CA LEU A 289 -0.37 -4.69 20.44
C LEU A 289 -1.54 -3.71 20.58
N GLN A 290 -1.29 -2.40 20.48
CA GLN A 290 -2.38 -1.43 20.43
C GLN A 290 -3.08 -1.44 19.06
N LEU A 291 -2.33 -1.59 17.97
CA LEU A 291 -2.91 -1.74 16.63
C LEU A 291 -3.89 -2.93 16.57
N ASP A 292 -3.53 -4.06 17.17
CA ASP A 292 -4.38 -5.23 17.26
C ASP A 292 -5.74 -4.92 17.90
N LYS A 293 -5.72 -4.21 19.03
CA LYS A 293 -6.93 -3.73 19.71
C LYS A 293 -7.75 -2.76 18.86
N ASP A 294 -7.07 -1.87 18.13
CA ASP A 294 -7.73 -0.93 17.24
C ASP A 294 -8.38 -1.63 16.04
N ILE A 295 -7.75 -2.65 15.49
CA ILE A 295 -8.34 -3.53 14.46
C ILE A 295 -9.54 -4.29 15.03
N ALA A 296 -9.46 -4.86 16.24
CA ALA A 296 -10.59 -5.52 16.89
C ALA A 296 -11.79 -4.57 17.04
N ARG A 297 -11.56 -3.30 17.44
CA ARG A 297 -12.61 -2.27 17.53
C ARG A 297 -13.23 -1.96 16.16
N LEU A 298 -12.41 -1.86 15.10
CA LEU A 298 -12.90 -1.62 13.75
C LEU A 298 -13.75 -2.80 13.27
N LEU A 299 -13.28 -4.05 13.44
CA LEU A 299 -14.02 -5.27 13.08
C LEU A 299 -15.36 -5.34 13.81
N LYS A 300 -15.38 -5.07 15.12
CA LYS A 300 -16.62 -5.01 15.90
C LYS A 300 -17.61 -3.95 15.36
N ALA A 301 -17.10 -2.80 14.91
CA ALA A 301 -17.96 -1.76 14.33
C ALA A 301 -18.51 -2.17 12.96
N LEU A 302 -17.71 -2.87 12.15
CA LEU A 302 -18.12 -3.44 10.86
C LEU A 302 -19.19 -4.52 11.07
N ASP A 303 -18.99 -5.45 11.99
CA ASP A 303 -19.97 -6.49 12.33
C ASP A 303 -21.29 -5.89 12.79
N GLY A 304 -21.24 -4.89 13.66
CA GLY A 304 -22.42 -4.22 14.17
C GLY A 304 -23.19 -3.40 13.13
N GLN A 305 -22.50 -2.82 12.15
CA GLN A 305 -23.16 -2.00 11.12
C GLN A 305 -23.51 -2.79 9.87
N VAL A 306 -22.58 -3.56 9.33
CA VAL A 306 -22.73 -4.25 8.03
C VAL A 306 -23.23 -5.67 8.22
N GLY A 307 -22.82 -6.31 9.29
CA GLY A 307 -23.04 -7.72 9.59
C GLY A 307 -21.84 -8.57 9.22
N GLU A 308 -21.51 -9.52 10.07
CA GLU A 308 -20.45 -10.49 9.83
C GLU A 308 -20.72 -11.25 8.50
N GLY A 309 -19.66 -11.49 7.71
CA GLY A 309 -19.77 -12.14 6.40
C GLY A 309 -20.38 -11.27 5.27
N ASN A 310 -20.84 -10.04 5.56
CA ASN A 310 -21.41 -9.13 4.55
C ASN A 310 -20.40 -8.07 4.05
N TYR A 311 -19.17 -8.08 4.54
CA TYR A 311 -18.09 -7.24 4.03
C TYR A 311 -16.90 -8.10 3.61
N LEU A 312 -16.18 -7.64 2.58
CA LEU A 312 -14.92 -8.22 2.12
C LEU A 312 -13.79 -7.33 2.61
N LEU A 313 -12.85 -7.90 3.36
CA LEU A 313 -11.72 -7.18 3.92
C LEU A 313 -10.41 -7.74 3.38
N PHE A 314 -9.45 -6.86 3.07
CA PHE A 314 -8.05 -7.21 2.96
C PHE A 314 -7.20 -6.36 3.90
N LEU A 315 -6.13 -6.97 4.44
CA LEU A 315 -5.11 -6.29 5.21
C LEU A 315 -3.74 -6.53 4.57
N THR A 316 -2.97 -5.47 4.37
CA THR A 316 -1.61 -5.53 3.84
C THR A 316 -0.72 -4.45 4.46
N ALA A 317 0.53 -4.36 4.01
CA ALA A 317 1.42 -3.24 4.26
C ALA A 317 1.85 -2.61 2.93
N ASP A 318 2.26 -1.36 2.98
CA ASP A 318 2.81 -0.63 1.85
C ASP A 318 4.30 -0.90 1.63
N HIS A 319 5.02 -1.32 2.67
CA HIS A 319 6.39 -1.83 2.71
C HIS A 319 6.72 -2.40 4.10
N GLY A 320 7.85 -3.10 4.20
CA GLY A 320 8.47 -3.49 5.46
C GLY A 320 9.53 -2.48 5.91
N ALA A 321 10.55 -2.95 6.65
CA ALA A 321 11.69 -2.15 7.08
C ALA A 321 12.89 -3.01 7.45
N ALA A 322 14.09 -2.47 7.27
CA ALA A 322 15.34 -3.09 7.73
C ALA A 322 15.41 -3.16 9.27
N HIS A 323 16.14 -4.11 9.82
CA HIS A 323 16.53 -4.01 11.22
C HIS A 323 17.51 -2.86 11.43
N ASN A 324 17.49 -2.23 12.61
CA ASN A 324 18.47 -1.20 12.96
C ASN A 324 19.89 -1.72 12.74
N PHE A 325 20.76 -0.92 12.11
CA PHE A 325 22.11 -1.33 11.74
C PHE A 325 22.98 -1.70 12.95
N LYS A 326 22.82 -1.03 14.11
CA LYS A 326 23.55 -1.39 15.34
C LYS A 326 23.11 -2.73 15.88
N PHE A 327 21.79 -3.00 15.88
CA PHE A 327 21.28 -4.31 16.24
C PHE A 327 21.88 -5.41 15.38
N MET A 328 22.01 -5.20 14.06
CA MET A 328 22.63 -6.15 13.14
C MET A 328 24.12 -6.35 13.47
N GLN A 329 24.87 -5.25 13.65
CA GLN A 329 26.30 -5.27 13.99
C GLN A 329 26.57 -5.98 15.33
N ASP A 330 25.75 -5.75 16.35
CA ASP A 330 25.84 -6.40 17.66
C ASP A 330 25.68 -7.93 17.53
N HIS A 331 24.99 -8.39 16.49
CA HIS A 331 24.81 -9.80 16.14
C HIS A 331 25.77 -10.28 15.03
N LYS A 332 26.81 -9.52 14.72
CA LYS A 332 27.85 -9.85 13.73
C LYS A 332 27.33 -9.94 12.29
N ILE A 333 26.25 -9.26 11.99
CA ILE A 333 25.68 -9.16 10.63
C ILE A 333 26.12 -7.83 10.03
N ALA A 334 26.64 -7.87 8.81
CA ALA A 334 27.07 -6.67 8.11
C ALA A 334 25.88 -5.74 7.86
N ALA A 335 26.00 -4.50 8.31
CA ALA A 335 25.00 -3.46 8.13
C ALA A 335 25.60 -2.09 8.43
N GLY A 336 24.97 -1.02 7.96
CA GLY A 336 25.43 0.33 8.26
C GLY A 336 24.40 1.41 7.94
N ALA A 337 24.61 2.56 8.53
CA ALA A 337 23.90 3.78 8.23
C ALA A 337 24.64 4.51 7.10
N TRP A 338 23.94 4.93 6.06
CA TRP A 338 24.53 5.55 4.89
C TRP A 338 23.86 6.89 4.56
N LYS A 339 24.63 7.97 4.67
CA LYS A 339 24.18 9.30 4.22
C LYS A 339 24.46 9.45 2.73
N TRP A 340 23.82 8.59 1.92
CA TRP A 340 24.18 8.37 0.53
C TRP A 340 24.30 9.68 -0.28
N ALA A 341 23.35 10.59 -0.18
CA ALA A 341 23.39 11.85 -0.89
C ALA A 341 24.53 12.76 -0.40
N ASP A 342 24.70 12.87 0.93
CA ASP A 342 25.73 13.73 1.54
C ASP A 342 27.15 13.18 1.28
N GLU A 343 27.33 11.86 1.33
CA GLU A 343 28.62 11.20 1.16
C GLU A 343 29.04 11.10 -0.31
N LEU A 344 28.11 10.78 -1.21
CA LEU A 344 28.42 10.65 -2.63
C LEU A 344 28.59 12.01 -3.34
N THR A 345 27.89 13.05 -2.90
CA THR A 345 27.91 14.37 -3.56
C THR A 345 29.33 14.94 -3.72
N PRO A 346 30.18 15.03 -2.68
CA PRO A 346 31.51 15.61 -2.84
C PRO A 346 32.42 14.77 -3.73
N MET A 347 32.31 13.42 -3.65
CA MET A 347 33.09 12.51 -4.48
C MET A 347 32.68 12.61 -5.96
N LEU A 348 31.37 12.64 -6.21
CA LEU A 348 30.83 12.78 -7.56
C LEU A 348 31.16 14.15 -8.16
N ALA A 349 31.12 15.21 -7.38
CA ALA A 349 31.52 16.55 -7.81
C ALA A 349 32.96 16.60 -8.31
N GLN A 350 33.89 15.93 -7.60
CA GLN A 350 35.26 15.80 -8.04
C GLN A 350 35.37 15.05 -9.37
N VAL A 351 34.69 13.91 -9.50
CA VAL A 351 34.71 13.10 -10.73
C VAL A 351 34.15 13.87 -11.93
N LEU A 352 33.02 14.59 -11.75
CA LEU A 352 32.42 15.42 -12.80
C LEU A 352 33.37 16.52 -13.25
N LYS A 353 34.04 17.18 -12.31
CA LYS A 353 35.02 18.22 -12.63
C LYS A 353 36.24 17.67 -13.39
N GLU A 354 36.78 16.55 -12.94
CA GLU A 354 37.97 15.95 -13.54
C GLU A 354 37.71 15.36 -14.93
N LYS A 355 36.58 14.66 -15.11
CA LYS A 355 36.30 13.93 -16.36
C LYS A 355 35.51 14.73 -17.39
N LEU A 356 34.69 15.69 -16.97
CA LEU A 356 33.76 16.42 -17.82
C LEU A 356 33.95 17.94 -17.76
N GLY A 357 34.75 18.48 -16.84
CA GLY A 357 34.93 19.91 -16.64
C GLY A 357 33.66 20.63 -16.14
N THR A 358 32.73 19.92 -15.52
CA THR A 358 31.44 20.45 -15.04
C THR A 358 31.29 20.28 -13.52
N ASP A 359 30.19 20.73 -12.97
CA ASP A 359 29.85 20.65 -11.55
C ASP A 359 28.56 19.84 -11.29
N MET A 360 28.11 19.83 -10.04
CA MET A 360 26.90 19.12 -9.61
C MET A 360 25.59 19.63 -10.18
N LYS A 361 25.59 20.78 -10.88
CA LYS A 361 24.36 21.32 -11.51
C LYS A 361 23.83 20.47 -12.65
N VAL A 362 24.62 19.52 -13.15
CA VAL A 362 24.13 18.48 -14.06
C VAL A 362 23.10 17.53 -13.40
N ILE A 363 22.95 17.61 -12.07
CA ILE A 363 22.01 16.81 -11.27
C ILE A 363 20.98 17.76 -10.66
N SER A 364 19.70 17.54 -10.97
CA SER A 364 18.56 18.30 -10.44
C SER A 364 17.99 17.71 -9.15
N GLY A 365 18.31 16.46 -8.81
CA GLY A 365 17.83 15.82 -7.58
C GLY A 365 18.46 14.47 -7.28
N LEU A 366 18.50 14.17 -5.97
CA LEU A 366 18.90 12.89 -5.39
C LEU A 366 17.78 12.50 -4.44
N MET A 367 16.95 11.51 -4.81
CA MET A 367 15.74 11.13 -4.05
C MET A 367 15.49 9.62 -4.16
N ALA A 368 15.23 8.97 -3.04
CA ALA A 368 14.85 7.55 -2.99
C ALA A 368 15.79 6.65 -3.84
N TYR A 369 17.10 6.82 -3.64
CA TYR A 369 18.17 6.11 -4.37
C TYR A 369 18.13 6.30 -5.89
N ARG A 370 17.65 7.45 -6.34
CA ARG A 370 17.61 7.84 -7.77
C ARG A 370 18.27 9.18 -8.00
N ILE A 371 18.94 9.30 -9.15
CA ILE A 371 19.57 10.52 -9.60
C ILE A 371 18.76 11.08 -10.77
N TYR A 372 18.37 12.34 -10.65
CA TYR A 372 17.68 13.11 -11.67
C TYR A 372 18.67 14.06 -12.33
N LEU A 373 18.77 14.04 -13.65
CA LEU A 373 19.65 14.92 -14.41
C LEU A 373 18.96 16.25 -14.72
N ASP A 374 19.72 17.34 -14.73
CA ASP A 374 19.29 18.61 -15.29
C ASP A 374 19.64 18.66 -16.78
N ARG A 375 18.75 18.14 -17.61
CA ARG A 375 18.94 18.09 -19.07
C ARG A 375 19.08 19.47 -19.68
N LYS A 376 18.42 20.49 -19.09
CA LYS A 376 18.52 21.85 -19.57
C LYS A 376 19.92 22.40 -19.35
N TYR A 377 20.45 22.24 -18.13
CA TYR A 377 21.81 22.67 -17.81
C TYR A 377 22.85 21.91 -18.64
N ILE A 378 22.70 20.59 -18.81
CA ILE A 378 23.59 19.75 -19.65
C ILE A 378 23.65 20.30 -21.07
N ALA A 379 22.50 20.60 -21.69
CA ALA A 379 22.41 21.15 -23.04
C ALA A 379 23.01 22.55 -23.14
N GLU A 380 22.74 23.43 -22.17
CA GLU A 380 23.29 24.81 -22.10
C GLU A 380 24.82 24.81 -22.01
N GLN A 381 25.41 23.80 -21.34
CA GLN A 381 26.86 23.64 -21.24
C GLN A 381 27.47 22.88 -22.44
N GLY A 382 26.68 22.49 -23.42
CA GLY A 382 27.14 21.72 -24.59
C GLY A 382 27.72 20.34 -24.22
N LEU A 383 27.29 19.75 -23.10
CA LEU A 383 27.75 18.46 -22.65
C LEU A 383 26.99 17.33 -23.35
N ASP A 384 27.68 16.24 -23.63
CA ASP A 384 27.06 14.99 -24.09
C ASP A 384 26.37 14.28 -22.92
N GLU A 385 25.03 14.23 -22.95
CA GLU A 385 24.23 13.62 -21.89
C GLU A 385 24.58 12.14 -21.68
N ALA A 386 24.82 11.37 -22.74
CA ALA A 386 25.20 9.96 -22.63
C ALA A 386 26.55 9.80 -21.90
N LYS A 387 27.50 10.71 -22.16
CA LYS A 387 28.79 10.75 -21.46
C LYS A 387 28.63 11.17 -20.00
N VAL A 388 27.72 12.10 -19.69
CA VAL A 388 27.39 12.47 -18.30
C VAL A 388 26.83 11.25 -17.55
N ARG A 389 25.81 10.58 -18.09
CA ARG A 389 25.19 9.36 -17.53
C ARG A 389 26.24 8.28 -17.25
N LYS A 390 27.03 7.98 -18.28
CA LYS A 390 28.10 6.97 -18.18
C LYS A 390 29.10 7.32 -17.08
N THR A 391 29.52 8.57 -16.99
CA THR A 391 30.51 9.01 -15.98
C THR A 391 29.94 8.85 -14.57
N ILE A 392 28.67 9.19 -14.34
CA ILE A 392 28.00 9.01 -13.04
C ILE A 392 27.88 7.52 -12.69
N VAL A 393 27.41 6.69 -13.62
CA VAL A 393 27.26 5.24 -13.40
C VAL A 393 28.60 4.56 -13.12
N ASP A 394 29.63 4.88 -13.88
CA ASP A 394 30.99 4.31 -13.69
C ASP A 394 31.55 4.66 -12.31
N PHE A 395 31.34 5.89 -11.84
CA PHE A 395 31.69 6.29 -10.47
C PHE A 395 30.89 5.50 -9.43
N LEU A 396 29.58 5.45 -9.55
CA LEU A 396 28.70 4.80 -8.60
C LEU A 396 29.02 3.33 -8.40
N ARG A 397 29.37 2.62 -9.48
CA ARG A 397 29.76 1.19 -9.41
C ARG A 397 31.03 0.91 -8.59
N THR A 398 31.80 1.94 -8.28
CA THR A 398 33.00 1.84 -7.46
C THR A 398 32.87 2.59 -6.14
N ALA A 399 31.74 3.23 -5.91
CA ALA A 399 31.49 4.00 -4.70
C ALA A 399 31.20 3.07 -3.51
N PRO A 400 31.57 3.47 -2.28
CA PRO A 400 31.27 2.69 -1.08
C PRO A 400 29.75 2.45 -0.94
N HIS A 401 29.40 1.26 -0.47
CA HIS A 401 28.03 0.84 -0.15
C HIS A 401 27.04 0.82 -1.32
N VAL A 402 27.52 0.97 -2.54
CA VAL A 402 26.74 0.77 -3.76
C VAL A 402 26.96 -0.66 -4.26
N GLN A 403 25.92 -1.47 -4.21
CA GLN A 403 25.95 -2.82 -4.76
C GLN A 403 25.77 -2.81 -6.29
N PHE A 404 24.81 -2.02 -6.77
CA PHE A 404 24.55 -1.86 -8.20
C PHE A 404 24.19 -0.40 -8.53
N ALA A 405 24.57 0.02 -9.74
CA ALA A 405 24.08 1.27 -10.33
C ALA A 405 23.86 1.09 -11.82
N ALA A 406 22.79 1.66 -12.34
CA ALA A 406 22.44 1.58 -13.76
C ALA A 406 21.73 2.85 -14.24
N ASP A 407 22.02 3.24 -15.47
CA ASP A 407 21.24 4.18 -16.25
C ASP A 407 19.98 3.48 -16.78
N PHE A 408 18.80 4.05 -16.57
CA PHE A 408 17.54 3.47 -17.01
C PHE A 408 17.45 3.30 -18.53
N GLU A 409 18.06 4.18 -19.33
CA GLU A 409 18.10 4.04 -20.79
C GLU A 409 18.93 2.83 -21.25
N GLN A 410 19.91 2.41 -20.43
CA GLN A 410 20.82 1.31 -20.73
C GLN A 410 20.61 0.09 -19.81
N ILE A 411 19.52 0.06 -19.05
CA ILE A 411 19.30 -0.92 -17.96
C ILE A 411 19.28 -2.37 -18.49
N GLN A 412 18.86 -2.59 -19.74
CA GLN A 412 18.84 -3.91 -20.36
C GLN A 412 20.25 -4.50 -20.53
N TYR A 413 21.26 -3.64 -20.68
CA TYR A 413 22.66 -4.04 -20.87
C TYR A 413 23.49 -3.85 -19.60
N ALA A 414 22.89 -3.35 -18.52
CA ALA A 414 23.59 -3.15 -17.26
C ALA A 414 23.96 -4.49 -16.61
N PRO A 415 25.17 -4.63 -16.00
CA PRO A 415 25.57 -5.85 -15.31
C PRO A 415 24.92 -5.91 -13.91
N ILE A 416 23.61 -6.09 -13.87
CA ILE A 416 22.81 -6.23 -12.65
C ILE A 416 21.95 -7.50 -12.75
N PRO A 417 21.63 -8.18 -11.64
CA PRO A 417 20.76 -9.35 -11.61
C PRO A 417 19.39 -9.07 -12.23
N ASP A 418 18.79 -10.06 -12.89
CA ASP A 418 17.48 -9.91 -13.53
C ASP A 418 16.39 -9.51 -12.55
N LEU A 419 16.40 -10.03 -11.33
CA LEU A 419 15.48 -9.63 -10.27
C LEU A 419 15.52 -8.11 -10.03
N ILE A 420 16.72 -7.54 -9.90
CA ILE A 420 16.90 -6.10 -9.67
C ILE A 420 16.46 -5.31 -10.91
N ARG A 421 16.82 -5.79 -12.11
CA ARG A 421 16.43 -5.16 -13.37
C ARG A 421 14.92 -5.08 -13.51
N GLN A 422 14.20 -6.19 -13.26
CA GLN A 422 12.75 -6.25 -13.34
C GLN A 422 12.09 -5.29 -12.33
N ARG A 423 12.50 -5.32 -11.07
CA ARG A 423 11.97 -4.42 -10.03
C ARG A 423 12.26 -2.95 -10.34
N ALA A 424 13.44 -2.65 -10.87
CA ALA A 424 13.79 -1.30 -11.29
C ALA A 424 12.90 -0.80 -12.45
N LEU A 425 12.66 -1.64 -13.45
CA LEU A 425 11.79 -1.32 -14.58
C LEU A 425 10.34 -1.14 -14.17
N MET A 426 9.82 -2.00 -13.29
CA MET A 426 8.48 -1.85 -12.74
C MET A 426 8.33 -0.57 -11.89
N GLY A 427 9.42 -0.09 -11.32
CA GLY A 427 9.47 1.20 -10.61
C GLY A 427 9.72 2.41 -11.49
N TYR A 428 9.96 2.26 -12.80
CA TYR A 428 10.42 3.32 -13.68
C TYR A 428 9.31 3.93 -14.54
N HIS A 429 9.07 5.22 -14.36
CA HIS A 429 8.24 6.02 -15.26
C HIS A 429 9.12 7.08 -15.97
N PRO A 430 9.16 7.12 -17.33
CA PRO A 430 10.15 7.90 -18.09
C PRO A 430 10.23 9.40 -17.77
N ARG A 431 9.12 9.99 -17.30
CA ARG A 431 9.03 11.42 -16.99
C ARG A 431 9.11 11.75 -15.50
N ARG A 432 9.25 10.70 -14.60
CA ARG A 432 9.04 10.89 -13.16
C ARG A 432 10.06 10.21 -12.25
N SER A 433 10.77 9.22 -12.74
CA SER A 433 11.57 8.34 -11.87
C SER A 433 13.05 8.66 -11.78
N GLY A 434 13.50 9.76 -12.40
CA GLY A 434 14.92 10.04 -12.53
C GLY A 434 15.60 9.21 -13.63
N ASP A 435 16.91 9.29 -13.70
CA ASP A 435 17.69 8.82 -14.83
C ASP A 435 18.58 7.61 -14.47
N ILE A 436 19.08 7.60 -13.24
CA ILE A 436 20.02 6.57 -12.76
C ILE A 436 19.49 6.01 -11.44
N ILE A 437 19.51 4.68 -11.33
CA ILE A 437 19.20 3.98 -10.09
C ILE A 437 20.47 3.62 -9.35
N VAL A 438 20.42 3.75 -8.02
CA VAL A 438 21.43 3.31 -7.07
C VAL A 438 20.83 2.23 -6.20
N VAL A 439 21.49 1.09 -6.07
CA VAL A 439 21.04 -0.01 -5.22
C VAL A 439 22.11 -0.21 -4.15
N PRO A 440 21.80 0.04 -2.87
CA PRO A 440 22.75 -0.15 -1.79
C PRO A 440 23.03 -1.62 -1.50
N GLU A 441 24.12 -1.86 -0.80
CA GLU A 441 24.44 -3.17 -0.22
C GLU A 441 23.36 -3.58 0.81
N PRO A 442 23.02 -4.87 0.93
CA PRO A 442 22.05 -5.32 1.92
C PRO A 442 22.41 -4.89 3.34
N GLY A 443 21.43 -4.34 4.05
CA GLY A 443 21.60 -3.81 5.40
C GLY A 443 22.22 -2.41 5.48
N TRP A 444 22.55 -1.81 4.33
CA TRP A 444 22.97 -0.41 4.24
C TRP A 444 21.80 0.42 3.72
N TYR A 445 21.32 1.36 4.52
CA TYR A 445 20.16 2.18 4.17
C TYR A 445 20.36 3.65 4.51
N GLU A 446 19.56 4.51 3.90
CA GLU A 446 19.65 5.95 4.09
C GLU A 446 19.46 6.33 5.56
N PHE A 447 20.45 7.06 6.08
CA PHE A 447 20.43 7.58 7.42
C PHE A 447 20.71 9.08 7.39
N GLY A 448 19.66 9.86 7.40
CA GLY A 448 19.74 11.32 7.29
C GLY A 448 19.59 12.05 8.62
N LYS A 449 19.45 13.37 8.54
CA LYS A 449 19.22 14.24 9.70
C LYS A 449 17.96 13.88 10.49
N TRP A 450 17.04 13.17 9.86
CA TRP A 450 15.73 12.79 10.40
C TRP A 450 15.74 11.42 11.07
N SER A 451 16.83 10.67 10.93
CA SER A 451 16.91 9.29 11.40
C SER A 451 17.32 9.23 12.85
N SER A 452 16.57 8.50 13.65
CA SER A 452 16.93 8.18 15.03
C SER A 452 18.06 7.12 15.04
N PRO A 453 19.08 7.24 15.91
CA PRO A 453 20.16 6.24 16.00
C PRO A 453 19.70 4.82 16.32
N VAL A 454 18.52 4.66 16.90
CA VAL A 454 17.89 3.37 17.23
C VAL A 454 16.78 3.00 16.27
N GLY A 455 16.41 3.91 15.38
CA GLY A 455 15.35 3.75 14.40
C GLY A 455 15.72 2.87 13.21
N THR A 456 14.79 2.78 12.27
CA THR A 456 14.96 2.09 11.00
C THR A 456 14.44 2.91 9.84
N THR A 457 14.63 2.40 8.63
CA THR A 457 14.02 2.92 7.41
C THR A 457 13.84 1.81 6.37
N HIS A 458 13.37 2.19 5.21
CA HIS A 458 12.97 1.35 4.10
C HIS A 458 13.29 2.07 2.77
N GLY A 459 12.92 1.50 1.64
CA GLY A 459 13.09 2.10 0.32
C GLY A 459 13.89 1.21 -0.63
N GLU A 460 14.23 0.01 -0.21
CA GLU A 460 15.08 -0.92 -0.93
C GLU A 460 14.30 -2.11 -1.50
N TRP A 461 14.99 -2.98 -2.23
CA TRP A 461 14.41 -4.17 -2.84
C TRP A 461 14.42 -5.40 -1.93
N ASN A 462 15.19 -5.34 -0.85
CA ASN A 462 15.49 -6.48 0.02
C ASN A 462 14.22 -7.07 0.66
N PRO A 463 14.22 -8.37 0.99
CA PRO A 463 13.05 -9.01 1.60
C PRO A 463 12.53 -8.34 2.86
N TYR A 464 13.39 -7.68 3.64
CA TYR A 464 12.96 -6.96 4.84
C TYR A 464 12.07 -5.76 4.55
N ASP A 465 12.18 -5.16 3.34
CA ASP A 465 11.30 -4.08 2.85
C ASP A 465 10.17 -4.62 1.97
N ALA A 466 10.44 -5.67 1.19
CA ALA A 466 9.56 -6.13 0.15
C ALA A 466 8.58 -7.23 0.58
N HIS A 467 8.89 -8.02 1.64
CA HIS A 467 8.01 -9.08 2.13
C HIS A 467 7.03 -8.52 3.15
N ILE A 468 5.77 -8.43 2.76
CA ILE A 468 4.68 -7.78 3.48
C ILE A 468 3.57 -8.79 3.82
N PRO A 469 2.76 -8.53 4.87
CA PRO A 469 1.55 -9.31 5.12
C PRO A 469 0.51 -9.09 4.02
N LEU A 470 -0.28 -10.13 3.74
CA LEU A 470 -1.49 -10.03 2.95
C LEU A 470 -2.52 -11.04 3.46
N LEU A 471 -3.60 -10.53 4.02
CA LEU A 471 -4.71 -11.32 4.57
C LEU A 471 -6.01 -10.90 3.88
N PHE A 472 -6.87 -11.88 3.58
CA PHE A 472 -8.25 -11.66 3.15
C PHE A 472 -9.22 -12.22 4.18
N TYR A 473 -10.37 -11.57 4.38
CA TYR A 473 -11.34 -11.97 5.39
C TYR A 473 -12.77 -11.59 5.00
N GLY A 474 -13.74 -12.38 5.43
CA GLY A 474 -15.15 -12.07 5.38
C GLY A 474 -15.86 -12.64 4.15
N TRP A 475 -16.60 -11.83 3.41
CA TRP A 475 -17.52 -12.26 2.35
C TRP A 475 -16.84 -13.18 1.32
N LYS A 476 -17.34 -14.43 1.21
CA LYS A 476 -16.84 -15.50 0.32
C LYS A 476 -15.33 -15.82 0.46
N VAL A 477 -14.70 -15.42 1.55
CA VAL A 477 -13.33 -15.83 1.86
C VAL A 477 -13.39 -17.08 2.74
N GLU A 478 -12.81 -18.18 2.25
CA GLU A 478 -12.65 -19.38 3.05
C GLU A 478 -11.32 -19.34 3.82
N HIS A 479 -11.30 -19.88 5.02
CA HIS A 479 -10.07 -20.02 5.78
C HIS A 479 -9.03 -20.86 5.03
N GLY A 480 -7.78 -20.41 5.04
CA GLY A 480 -6.67 -21.11 4.42
C GLY A 480 -5.42 -20.25 4.27
N SER A 481 -4.43 -20.80 3.61
CA SER A 481 -3.21 -20.06 3.28
C SER A 481 -2.57 -20.54 1.97
N THR A 482 -1.73 -19.71 1.40
CA THR A 482 -0.84 -20.05 0.28
C THR A 482 0.56 -19.54 0.51
N SER A 483 1.57 -20.35 0.20
CA SER A 483 2.98 -19.95 0.16
C SER A 483 3.46 -19.61 -1.27
N ARG A 484 2.55 -19.65 -2.25
CA ARG A 484 2.84 -19.19 -3.61
C ARG A 484 3.23 -17.71 -3.57
N GLU A 485 4.24 -17.33 -4.33
CA GLU A 485 4.59 -15.93 -4.49
C GLU A 485 3.42 -15.17 -5.12
N VAL A 486 2.98 -14.14 -4.43
CA VAL A 486 1.99 -13.17 -4.89
C VAL A 486 2.54 -11.76 -4.66
N HIS A 487 1.94 -10.76 -5.29
CA HIS A 487 2.45 -9.40 -5.23
C HIS A 487 1.42 -8.42 -4.69
N ILE A 488 1.88 -7.31 -4.17
CA ILE A 488 1.00 -6.21 -3.73
C ILE A 488 0.05 -5.75 -4.84
N THR A 489 0.48 -5.85 -6.09
CA THR A 489 -0.33 -5.53 -7.28
C THR A 489 -1.47 -6.52 -7.53
N ASP A 490 -1.44 -7.69 -6.93
CA ASP A 490 -2.44 -8.75 -7.12
C ASP A 490 -3.71 -8.52 -6.27
N ILE A 491 -3.65 -7.58 -5.32
CA ILE A 491 -4.78 -7.24 -4.44
C ILE A 491 -5.95 -6.69 -5.27
N ALA A 492 -5.71 -5.69 -6.10
CA ALA A 492 -6.78 -5.03 -6.85
C ALA A 492 -7.49 -5.97 -7.83
N PRO A 493 -6.80 -6.76 -8.68
CA PRO A 493 -7.48 -7.71 -9.55
C PRO A 493 -8.19 -8.82 -8.78
N THR A 494 -7.70 -9.25 -7.61
CA THR A 494 -8.41 -10.22 -6.74
C THR A 494 -9.74 -9.65 -6.26
N ILE A 495 -9.75 -8.45 -5.68
CA ILE A 495 -10.96 -7.80 -5.19
C ILE A 495 -11.95 -7.56 -6.35
N THR A 496 -11.50 -7.00 -7.47
CA THR A 496 -12.40 -6.69 -8.60
C THR A 496 -12.95 -7.96 -9.26
N GLN A 497 -12.18 -9.05 -9.29
CA GLN A 497 -12.68 -10.34 -9.77
C GLN A 497 -13.74 -10.92 -8.82
N MET A 498 -13.53 -10.89 -7.50
CA MET A 498 -14.55 -11.30 -6.53
C MET A 498 -15.84 -10.48 -6.65
N LEU A 499 -15.72 -9.19 -6.99
CA LEU A 499 -16.86 -8.30 -7.21
C LEU A 499 -17.48 -8.43 -8.60
N HIS A 500 -16.91 -9.20 -9.51
CA HIS A 500 -17.32 -9.27 -10.93
C HIS A 500 -17.42 -7.88 -11.59
N ILE A 501 -16.42 -7.03 -11.38
CA ILE A 501 -16.31 -5.70 -11.98
C ILE A 501 -15.02 -5.56 -12.79
N GLN A 502 -14.92 -4.51 -13.59
CA GLN A 502 -13.72 -4.20 -14.35
C GLN A 502 -12.54 -3.92 -13.40
N GLN A 503 -11.36 -4.42 -13.74
CA GLN A 503 -10.11 -4.08 -13.05
C GLN A 503 -9.75 -2.60 -13.27
N PRO A 504 -8.95 -1.98 -12.38
CA PRO A 504 -8.38 -0.66 -12.63
C PRO A 504 -7.65 -0.60 -13.97
N ASP A 505 -7.71 0.55 -14.63
CA ASP A 505 -7.30 0.74 -16.03
C ASP A 505 -5.81 0.49 -16.31
N ALA A 506 -4.96 0.59 -15.29
CA ALA A 506 -3.52 0.34 -15.40
C ALA A 506 -3.07 -0.92 -14.64
N CYS A 507 -4.01 -1.79 -14.24
CA CYS A 507 -3.72 -2.99 -13.47
C CYS A 507 -2.83 -3.95 -14.28
N VAL A 508 -1.74 -4.42 -13.66
CA VAL A 508 -0.79 -5.40 -14.19
C VAL A 508 -0.66 -6.63 -13.29
N GLY A 509 -1.32 -6.61 -12.13
CA GLY A 509 -1.37 -7.74 -11.20
C GLY A 509 -2.27 -8.87 -11.72
N GLU A 510 -2.14 -10.02 -11.11
CA GLU A 510 -2.94 -11.21 -11.39
C GLU A 510 -3.81 -11.55 -10.18
N ALA A 511 -5.07 -11.94 -10.41
CA ALA A 511 -5.94 -12.33 -9.31
C ALA A 511 -5.42 -13.58 -8.60
N ILE A 512 -5.48 -13.56 -7.26
CA ILE A 512 -5.09 -14.69 -6.41
C ILE A 512 -6.25 -15.69 -6.43
N THR A 513 -6.14 -16.68 -7.33
CA THR A 513 -7.22 -17.62 -7.63
C THR A 513 -7.62 -18.49 -6.44
N GLU A 514 -6.74 -18.68 -5.48
CA GLU A 514 -7.01 -19.43 -4.24
C GLU A 514 -7.98 -18.69 -3.31
N VAL A 515 -8.07 -17.36 -3.43
CA VAL A 515 -9.04 -16.52 -2.69
C VAL A 515 -10.34 -16.38 -3.48
N VAL A 516 -10.25 -16.37 -4.82
CA VAL A 516 -11.39 -16.22 -5.73
C VAL A 516 -11.96 -17.61 -6.03
N LYS A 517 -13.06 -17.98 -5.42
CA LYS A 517 -13.73 -19.28 -5.68
C LYS A 517 -15.10 -19.12 -6.32
#